data_5d712555b84d9bcaa8316cc3fe2f6a5a
#
_entry.id   5d712555b84d9bcaa8316cc3fe2f6a5a
#
_cell.length_a   1.000
_cell.length_b   1.000
_cell.length_c   1.000
_cell.angle_alpha   90.00
_cell.angle_beta   90.00
_cell.angle_gamma   90.00
#
_symmetry.space_group_name_H-M   'P 1'
#
loop_
_entity.id
_entity.type
_entity.pdbx_description
1 polymer ?
#
loop_
_entity_poly.entity_id
_entity_poly.type
_entity_poly.pdbx_seq_one_letter_code
_entity_poly.pdbx_strand_id
1 'polypeptide(L)'
;MGFLDFLKPRSKENVESCWPGGKMLQVHIEYNTQETVFTYFGRYGLQFSVPKSNLTNIIVKEVNRTHSVLQLYSGENCVGTSDLLPTEACNIMKNWVLQY
;
A
#
# COMPACT_ATOMS: atom_id res chain seq x y z
N MET A 1 -23.47 -15.48 -20.65
CA MET A 1 -23.09 -14.78 -19.76
C MET A 1 -21.59 -14.62 -19.56
N GLY A 2 -20.84 -15.63 -19.73
CA GLY A 2 -19.43 -15.54 -19.51
C GLY A 2 -18.71 -14.46 -20.31
N PHE A 3 -19.27 -14.09 -21.44
CA PHE A 3 -18.66 -13.07 -22.27
C PHE A 3 -18.55 -11.74 -21.54
N LEU A 4 -19.62 -11.32 -20.88
CA LEU A 4 -19.60 -10.06 -20.15
C LEU A 4 -18.74 -10.15 -18.90
N ASP A 5 -18.75 -11.30 -18.25
CA ASP A 5 -17.90 -11.51 -17.07
C ASP A 5 -16.45 -11.40 -17.45
N PHE A 6 -16.11 -11.83 -18.63
CA PHE A 6 -14.76 -11.77 -19.14
C PHE A 6 -14.24 -10.33 -19.19
N LEU A 7 -15.10 -9.36 -19.40
CA LEU A 7 -14.72 -7.96 -19.49
C LEU A 7 -14.68 -7.24 -18.16
N LYS A 8 -15.17 -7.88 -17.10
CA LYS A 8 -15.15 -7.24 -15.78
C LYS A 8 -13.76 -7.23 -15.19
N PRO A 9 -13.38 -6.13 -14.53
CA PRO A 9 -12.11 -6.09 -13.83
C PRO A 9 -12.19 -6.98 -12.59
N ARG A 10 -11.55 -8.11 -12.66
CA ARG A 10 -11.61 -9.10 -11.57
C ARG A 10 -10.92 -8.65 -10.30
N SER A 11 -9.89 -7.83 -10.46
CA SER A 11 -9.10 -7.40 -9.31
C SER A 11 -9.92 -6.66 -8.27
N LYS A 12 -11.01 -6.01 -8.69
CA LYS A 12 -11.84 -5.25 -7.76
C LYS A 12 -12.53 -6.12 -6.72
N GLU A 13 -12.77 -7.38 -7.03
CA GLU A 13 -13.46 -8.26 -6.10
C GLU A 13 -12.53 -8.80 -5.02
N ASN A 14 -11.23 -8.65 -5.20
CA ASN A 14 -10.23 -9.23 -4.33
C ASN A 14 -9.24 -8.20 -3.81
N VAL A 15 -9.67 -6.94 -3.77
CA VAL A 15 -8.81 -5.83 -3.35
C VAL A 15 -9.38 -5.21 -2.10
N GLU A 16 -8.54 -5.06 -1.11
CA GLU A 16 -8.86 -4.31 0.09
C GLU A 16 -7.94 -3.11 0.17
N SER A 17 -8.47 -1.98 0.60
CA SER A 17 -7.73 -0.72 0.59
C SER A 17 -7.62 -0.12 1.97
N CYS A 18 -6.50 0.52 2.23
CA CYS A 18 -6.34 1.39 3.38
C CYS A 18 -6.25 2.83 2.90
N TRP A 19 -7.15 3.66 3.38
CA TRP A 19 -7.25 5.07 2.97
C TRP A 19 -7.19 5.97 4.20
N PRO A 20 -6.02 6.11 4.83
CA PRO A 20 -5.92 6.68 6.16
C PRO A 20 -6.24 8.17 6.25
N GLY A 21 -6.02 8.93 5.21
CA GLY A 21 -6.26 10.38 5.23
C GLY A 21 -7.41 10.80 4.36
N GLY A 22 -8.19 9.85 3.88
CA GLY A 22 -9.28 10.15 2.98
C GLY A 22 -8.78 10.86 1.73
N LYS A 23 -9.61 11.74 1.22
CA LYS A 23 -9.32 12.39 -0.05
C LYS A 23 -8.12 13.32 -0.01
N MET A 24 -7.77 13.80 1.16
CA MET A 24 -6.72 14.81 1.27
C MET A 24 -5.35 14.29 0.91
N LEU A 25 -5.08 13.04 1.18
CA LEU A 25 -3.75 12.49 0.94
C LEU A 25 -3.58 11.96 -0.47
N GLN A 26 -4.65 11.55 -1.11
CA GLN A 26 -4.63 11.00 -2.47
C GLN A 26 -3.66 9.81 -2.60
N VAL A 27 -3.47 9.09 -1.52
CA VAL A 27 -2.61 7.91 -1.49
C VAL A 27 -3.31 6.80 -0.74
N HIS A 28 -3.01 5.56 -1.09
CA HIS A 28 -3.55 4.42 -0.37
C HIS A 28 -2.74 3.17 -0.71
N ILE A 29 -2.95 2.12 0.09
CA ILE A 29 -2.41 0.80 -0.21
C ILE A 29 -3.57 -0.15 -0.44
N GLU A 30 -3.46 -0.96 -1.48
CA GLU A 30 -4.40 -2.02 -1.78
C GLU A 30 -3.75 -3.37 -1.57
N TYR A 31 -4.53 -4.33 -1.12
CA TYR A 31 -4.07 -5.71 -1.04
C TYR A 31 -4.95 -6.59 -1.92
N ASN A 32 -4.34 -7.19 -2.92
CA ASN A 32 -5.05 -8.15 -3.77
C ASN A 32 -4.93 -9.52 -3.13
N THR A 33 -6.06 -10.02 -2.61
CA THR A 33 -6.07 -11.27 -1.86
C THR A 33 -5.79 -12.48 -2.73
N GLN A 34 -6.11 -12.42 -4.02
CA GLN A 34 -5.83 -13.53 -4.92
C GLN A 34 -4.36 -13.64 -5.27
N GLU A 35 -3.73 -12.52 -5.55
CA GLU A 35 -2.33 -12.49 -5.95
C GLU A 35 -1.40 -12.39 -4.76
N THR A 36 -1.95 -12.09 -3.60
CA THR A 36 -1.20 -11.87 -2.36
C THR A 36 -0.13 -10.80 -2.53
N VAL A 37 -0.53 -9.67 -3.07
CA VAL A 37 0.37 -8.56 -3.37
C VAL A 37 -0.19 -7.27 -2.79
N PHE A 38 0.66 -6.50 -2.12
CA PHE A 38 0.35 -5.15 -1.70
C PHE A 38 0.80 -4.18 -2.77
N THR A 39 -0.04 -3.21 -3.11
CA THR A 39 0.31 -2.17 -4.07
C THR A 39 0.06 -0.81 -3.44
N TYR A 40 1.09 0.02 -3.45
CA TYR A 40 0.99 1.40 -2.98
C TYR A 40 0.68 2.30 -4.17
N PHE A 41 -0.33 3.15 -4.00
CA PHE A 41 -0.68 4.17 -4.98
C PHE A 41 -0.43 5.53 -4.35
N GLY A 42 0.51 6.26 -4.90
CA GLY A 42 0.92 7.56 -4.38
C GLY A 42 0.70 8.68 -5.36
N ARG A 43 1.22 9.84 -5.00
CA ARG A 43 1.07 11.04 -5.79
C ARG A 43 2.01 11.02 -6.98
N TYR A 44 1.62 11.77 -8.02
CA TYR A 44 2.48 12.00 -9.20
C TYR A 44 2.90 10.69 -9.87
N GLY A 45 2.03 9.70 -9.84
CA GLY A 45 2.30 8.44 -10.50
C GLY A 45 3.20 7.48 -9.75
N LEU A 46 3.57 7.80 -8.51
CA LEU A 46 4.36 6.89 -7.70
C LEU A 46 3.53 5.64 -7.41
N GLN A 47 4.07 4.49 -7.79
CA GLN A 47 3.38 3.22 -7.56
C GLN A 47 4.41 2.11 -7.45
N PHE A 48 4.20 1.21 -6.48
CA PHE A 48 5.03 0.02 -6.38
C PHE A 48 4.23 -1.10 -5.75
N SER A 49 4.67 -2.33 -6.00
CA SER A 49 3.99 -3.52 -5.50
C SER A 49 4.99 -4.43 -4.80
N VAL A 50 4.54 -5.06 -3.73
CA VAL A 50 5.37 -5.99 -2.96
C VAL A 50 4.55 -7.24 -2.66
N PRO A 51 4.99 -8.41 -3.12
CA PRO A 51 4.32 -9.66 -2.74
C PRO A 51 4.38 -9.86 -1.23
N LYS A 52 3.29 -10.32 -0.65
CA LYS A 52 3.24 -10.56 0.79
C LYS A 52 4.40 -11.46 1.26
N SER A 53 4.72 -12.46 0.47
CA SER A 53 5.79 -13.41 0.83
C SER A 53 7.17 -12.76 0.88
N ASN A 54 7.34 -11.65 0.16
CA ASN A 54 8.62 -10.94 0.14
C ASN A 54 8.69 -9.82 1.17
N LEU A 55 7.57 -9.44 1.73
CA LEU A 55 7.51 -8.35 2.68
C LEU A 55 7.92 -8.84 4.06
N THR A 56 9.09 -8.41 4.53
CA THR A 56 9.63 -8.87 5.81
C THR A 56 9.52 -7.81 6.90
N ASN A 57 9.46 -6.54 6.53
CA ASN A 57 9.36 -5.47 7.51
C ASN A 57 8.78 -4.21 6.90
N ILE A 58 8.16 -3.40 7.75
CA ILE A 58 7.64 -2.09 7.37
C ILE A 58 8.13 -1.10 8.40
N ILE A 59 8.72 -0.02 7.94
CA ILE A 59 9.27 1.02 8.81
C ILE A 59 8.59 2.34 8.51
N VAL A 60 8.17 3.02 9.57
CA VAL A 60 7.72 4.41 9.49
C VAL A 60 8.93 5.26 9.83
N LYS A 61 9.53 5.86 8.80
CA LYS A 61 10.74 6.65 8.99
C LYS A 61 10.38 8.11 9.15
N GLU A 62 10.63 8.67 10.30
CA GLU A 62 10.35 10.07 10.57
C GLU A 62 11.27 10.97 9.77
N VAL A 63 10.68 11.94 9.08
CA VAL A 63 11.41 12.95 8.34
C VAL A 63 11.45 14.25 9.15
N ASN A 64 10.30 14.59 9.77
CA ASN A 64 10.22 15.72 10.66
C ASN A 64 9.19 15.40 11.75
N ARG A 65 8.82 16.39 12.56
CA ARG A 65 7.95 16.18 13.71
C ARG A 65 6.57 15.63 13.34
N THR A 66 6.07 15.99 12.18
CA THR A 66 4.70 15.69 11.81
C THR A 66 4.57 14.73 10.66
N HIS A 67 5.65 14.53 9.89
CA HIS A 67 5.59 13.76 8.66
C HIS A 67 6.66 12.69 8.62
N SER A 68 6.30 11.59 7.97
CA SER A 68 7.16 10.42 7.83
C SER A 68 6.98 9.84 6.44
N VAL A 69 7.83 8.89 6.11
CA VAL A 69 7.62 8.05 4.92
C VAL A 69 7.47 6.60 5.36
N LEU A 70 6.68 5.86 4.60
CA LEU A 70 6.49 4.44 4.85
C LEU A 70 7.44 3.68 3.94
N GLN A 71 8.25 2.81 4.52
CA GLN A 71 9.21 2.01 3.77
C GLN A 71 8.90 0.54 3.94
N LEU A 72 8.77 -0.15 2.81
CA LEU A 72 8.53 -1.58 2.79
C LEU A 72 9.82 -2.31 2.45
N TYR A 73 10.14 -3.32 3.23
CA TYR A 73 11.42 -4.03 3.12
C TYR A 73 11.23 -5.49 2.77
N SER A 74 12.14 -5.99 1.93
CA SER A 74 12.32 -7.41 1.68
C SER A 74 13.72 -7.75 2.15
N GLY A 75 13.82 -8.38 3.33
CA GLY A 75 15.11 -8.57 3.97
C GLY A 75 15.73 -7.23 4.34
N GLU A 76 16.92 -6.97 3.84
CA GLU A 76 17.61 -5.71 4.09
C GLU A 76 17.36 -4.68 3.00
N ASN A 77 16.61 -5.04 1.97
CA ASN A 77 16.39 -4.17 0.82
C ASN A 77 15.08 -3.41 0.97
N CYS A 78 15.15 -2.08 0.83
CA CYS A 78 13.95 -1.26 0.76
C CYS A 78 13.38 -1.39 -0.66
N VAL A 79 12.21 -2.01 -0.76
CA VAL A 79 11.58 -2.25 -2.06
C VAL A 79 10.58 -1.17 -2.43
N GLY A 80 10.26 -0.28 -1.52
CA GLY A 80 9.38 0.84 -1.82
C GLY A 80 9.36 1.85 -0.71
N THR A 81 9.26 3.13 -1.09
CA THR A 81 9.16 4.25 -0.15
C THR A 81 7.98 5.10 -0.58
N SER A 82 7.11 5.42 0.37
CA SER A 82 5.92 6.22 0.10
C SER A 82 6.27 7.70 -0.06
N ASP A 83 5.25 8.47 -0.42
CA ASP A 83 5.33 9.93 -0.32
C ASP A 83 5.53 10.36 1.12
N LEU A 84 5.89 11.62 1.29
CA LEU A 84 5.94 12.23 2.61
C LEU A 84 4.50 12.43 3.09
N LEU A 85 4.14 11.77 4.16
CA LEU A 85 2.78 11.71 4.68
C LEU A 85 2.76 12.05 6.15
N PRO A 86 1.60 12.47 6.68
CA PRO A 86 1.48 12.59 8.13
C PRO A 86 1.87 11.27 8.79
N THR A 87 2.60 11.36 9.89
CA THR A 87 3.09 10.18 10.59
C THR A 87 1.93 9.25 10.99
N GLU A 88 0.81 9.83 11.39
CA GLU A 88 -0.37 9.06 11.73
C GLU A 88 -0.85 8.21 10.56
N ALA A 89 -0.85 8.78 9.36
CA ALA A 89 -1.27 8.05 8.16
C ALA A 89 -0.33 6.88 7.88
N CYS A 90 0.97 7.09 8.05
CA CYS A 90 1.95 6.01 7.90
C CYS A 90 1.70 4.89 8.89
N ASN A 91 1.40 5.24 10.15
CA ASN A 91 1.12 4.24 11.17
C ASN A 91 -0.14 3.45 10.85
N ILE A 92 -1.18 4.11 10.37
CA ILE A 92 -2.42 3.45 10.00
C ILE A 92 -2.17 2.45 8.88
N MET A 93 -1.44 2.86 7.86
CA MET A 93 -1.12 1.98 6.74
C MET A 93 -0.27 0.80 7.18
N LYS A 94 0.72 1.05 8.03
CA LYS A 94 1.56 -0.03 8.56
C LYS A 94 0.72 -1.05 9.31
N ASN A 95 -0.13 -0.59 10.22
CA ASN A 95 -0.94 -1.48 11.02
C ASN A 95 -1.90 -2.28 10.16
N TRP A 96 -2.47 -1.65 9.14
CA TRP A 96 -3.38 -2.33 8.23
C TRP A 96 -2.67 -3.44 7.47
N VAL A 97 -1.48 -3.16 6.94
CA VAL A 97 -0.70 -4.17 6.21
C VAL A 97 -0.33 -5.33 7.12
N LEU A 98 0.03 -5.05 8.37
CA LEU A 98 0.43 -6.10 9.30
C LEU A 98 -0.70 -7.02 9.72
N GLN A 99 -1.94 -6.67 9.41
CA GLN A 99 -3.08 -7.55 9.69
C GLN A 99 -3.16 -8.74 8.74
N TYR A 100 -2.45 -8.72 7.66
CA TYR A 100 -2.49 -9.81 6.67
C TYR A 100 -1.44 -10.90 6.92
#